data_c537e07ae7f8c3ccd1a7756201073123
#
_entry.id   c537e07ae7f8c3ccd1a7756201073123
#
_cell.length_a   1.000
_cell.length_b   1.000
_cell.length_c   1.000
_cell.angle_alpha   90.00
_cell.angle_beta   90.00
_cell.angle_gamma   90.00
#
_symmetry.space_group_name_H-M   'P 1'
#
loop_
_entity.id
_entity.type
_entity.pdbx_description
1 polymer ?
#
loop_
_entity_poly.entity_id
_entity_poly.type
_entity_poly.pdbx_seq_one_letter_code
_entity_poly.pdbx_strand_id
1 'polypeptide(L)'
;MKKQVAHILALAFLLMYAIHGNAQSFRIYQNGTYTSFSVANVDSIVFLDGTQSSRSPEAQRLLDYLKSINGKKMLSGAMANVNWNTNEAQWVYKHTGRWPALNCFDFIHHVWSQPRGWIDYSNSTVAEDWHRAGGIVAAMWHWNVPAKKSGEYAFYADDTDFDVRKIFDESSSEYALMVKDIDQIASYLKPLQEKGIPVIWRPLHEAGGRWFWWGRDAEACKELWRVMYRRFADAGLDNLIWAFTPAAGWQQPFSEGMKWYPGDEYVDIVGFDMYNVSSAATCYKDYYLCLKQLCPDKLVAVTECGNVATISSQWAAGAKWLFFMPWYDYGRTNNPSDAAFSSTDHSNASISWWQDAWKQDYVLSRDQVSY
;
A
#
# COMPACT_ATOMS: atom_id res chain seq x y z
N MET A 1 -1.12 -16.59 33.08
CA MET A 1 0.07 -16.03 32.44
C MET A 1 1.32 -16.93 32.57
N LYS A 2 1.84 -17.24 33.76
CA LYS A 2 3.08 -18.06 33.88
C LYS A 2 3.02 -19.47 33.25
N LYS A 3 1.86 -20.13 33.22
CA LYS A 3 1.71 -21.46 32.59
C LYS A 3 1.69 -21.40 31.06
N GLN A 4 1.13 -20.35 30.44
CA GLN A 4 1.12 -20.19 28.98
C GLN A 4 2.51 -19.84 28.42
N VAL A 5 3.25 -18.97 29.11
CA VAL A 5 4.65 -18.65 28.73
C VAL A 5 5.56 -19.89 28.80
N ALA A 6 5.35 -20.77 29.79
CA ALA A 6 6.11 -22.02 29.89
C ALA A 6 5.82 -23.00 28.74
N HIS A 7 4.57 -23.03 28.22
CA HIS A 7 4.23 -23.88 27.07
C HIS A 7 4.78 -23.32 25.76
N ILE A 8 4.81 -22.01 25.57
CA ILE A 8 5.38 -21.34 24.39
C ILE A 8 6.92 -21.55 24.37
N LEU A 9 7.61 -21.41 25.51
CA LEU A 9 9.03 -21.66 25.61
C LEU A 9 9.38 -23.16 25.41
N ALA A 10 8.54 -24.09 25.86
CA ALA A 10 8.74 -25.52 25.63
C ALA A 10 8.54 -25.89 24.16
N LEU A 11 7.61 -25.26 23.45
CA LEU A 11 7.40 -25.47 22.01
C LEU A 11 8.54 -24.89 21.16
N ALA A 12 9.05 -23.70 21.53
CA ALA A 12 10.21 -23.09 20.88
C ALA A 12 11.49 -23.92 21.10
N PHE A 13 11.65 -24.51 22.29
CA PHE A 13 12.79 -25.40 22.58
C PHE A 13 12.69 -26.73 21.81
N LEU A 14 11.50 -27.30 21.66
CA LEU A 14 11.27 -28.50 20.84
C LEU A 14 11.52 -28.25 19.35
N LEU A 15 11.17 -27.07 18.83
CA LEU A 15 11.47 -26.66 17.45
C LEU A 15 12.99 -26.46 17.21
N MET A 16 13.71 -25.84 18.15
CA MET A 16 15.18 -25.73 18.03
C MET A 16 15.87 -27.10 18.09
N TYR A 17 15.34 -28.07 18.84
CA TYR A 17 15.86 -29.45 18.86
C TYR A 17 15.52 -30.21 17.56
N ALA A 18 14.37 -29.93 16.94
CA ALA A 18 13.98 -30.54 15.66
C ALA A 18 14.86 -30.05 14.48
N ILE A 19 15.39 -28.82 14.55
CA ILE A 19 16.31 -28.27 13.53
C ILE A 19 17.68 -28.95 13.60
N HIS A 20 18.07 -29.54 14.74
CA HIS A 20 19.34 -30.28 14.93
C HIS A 20 19.18 -31.80 14.89
N GLY A 21 17.99 -32.33 14.88
CA GLY A 21 17.66 -33.72 14.72
C GLY A 21 16.98 -34.01 13.38
N ASN A 22 17.23 -35.13 12.75
CA ASN A 22 16.60 -35.59 11.49
C ASN A 22 15.07 -35.78 11.61
N ALA A 23 14.34 -34.88 12.29
CA ALA A 23 12.91 -34.92 12.41
C ALA A 23 12.26 -34.60 11.05
N GLN A 24 11.55 -35.57 10.48
CA GLN A 24 10.88 -35.42 9.19
C GLN A 24 9.47 -34.79 9.32
N SER A 25 8.93 -34.65 10.54
CA SER A 25 7.62 -34.09 10.82
C SER A 25 7.49 -33.50 12.22
N PHE A 26 6.60 -32.52 12.41
CA PHE A 26 6.14 -32.04 13.70
C PHE A 26 4.60 -32.17 13.80
N ARG A 27 4.07 -32.13 15.03
CA ARG A 27 2.64 -32.28 15.32
C ARG A 27 2.14 -31.12 16.15
N ILE A 28 1.00 -30.56 15.75
CA ILE A 28 0.27 -29.58 16.55
C ILE A 28 -0.90 -30.31 17.24
N TYR A 29 -0.92 -30.27 18.58
CA TYR A 29 -1.97 -30.85 19.39
C TYR A 29 -3.00 -29.78 19.76
N GLN A 30 -4.30 -30.06 19.50
CA GLN A 30 -5.39 -29.19 19.87
C GLN A 30 -6.60 -30.06 20.32
N ASN A 31 -7.13 -29.78 21.50
CA ASN A 31 -8.32 -30.48 22.04
C ASN A 31 -8.21 -32.03 22.03
N GLY A 32 -7.04 -32.57 22.36
CA GLY A 32 -6.82 -34.00 22.43
C GLY A 32 -6.56 -34.70 21.09
N THR A 33 -6.57 -33.97 19.99
CA THR A 33 -6.21 -34.44 18.65
C THR A 33 -4.92 -33.79 18.17
N TYR A 34 -4.32 -34.28 17.09
CA TYR A 34 -3.15 -33.64 16.49
C TYR A 34 -3.21 -33.64 14.98
N THR A 35 -2.58 -32.65 14.37
CA THR A 35 -2.27 -32.59 12.95
C THR A 35 -0.75 -32.71 12.77
N SER A 36 -0.32 -33.55 11.85
CA SER A 36 1.10 -33.75 11.51
C SER A 36 1.44 -32.96 10.26
N PHE A 37 2.61 -32.29 10.30
CA PHE A 37 3.18 -31.56 9.17
C PHE A 37 4.56 -32.12 8.85
N SER A 38 4.88 -32.32 7.58
CA SER A 38 6.22 -32.65 7.13
C SER A 38 7.10 -31.40 7.19
N VAL A 39 8.26 -31.48 7.82
CA VAL A 39 9.22 -30.35 7.88
C VAL A 39 9.65 -29.89 6.48
N ALA A 40 9.72 -30.83 5.51
CA ALA A 40 10.08 -30.52 4.14
C ALA A 40 9.04 -29.65 3.37
N ASN A 41 7.81 -29.55 3.91
CA ASN A 41 6.70 -28.79 3.29
C ASN A 41 6.32 -27.54 4.11
N VAL A 42 7.16 -27.13 5.06
CA VAL A 42 6.90 -25.97 5.92
C VAL A 42 8.05 -24.98 5.78
N ASP A 43 7.78 -23.87 5.14
CA ASP A 43 8.75 -22.81 4.91
C ASP A 43 8.98 -21.96 6.16
N SER A 44 7.92 -21.77 6.96
CA SER A 44 8.02 -21.03 8.23
C SER A 44 6.87 -21.41 9.19
N ILE A 45 7.08 -21.22 10.50
CA ILE A 45 6.03 -21.24 11.51
C ILE A 45 6.03 -19.88 12.18
N VAL A 46 4.92 -19.14 12.02
CA VAL A 46 4.73 -17.83 12.63
C VAL A 46 3.76 -17.98 13.79
N PHE A 47 4.17 -17.57 14.98
CA PHE A 47 3.27 -17.46 16.12
C PHE A 47 2.71 -16.04 16.13
N LEU A 48 1.42 -15.92 15.77
CA LEU A 48 0.73 -14.65 15.89
C LEU A 48 0.28 -14.48 17.35
N ASP A 49 0.72 -13.42 18.00
CA ASP A 49 0.11 -12.99 19.24
C ASP A 49 -1.35 -12.65 18.92
N GLY A 50 -2.29 -13.25 19.64
CA GLY A 50 -3.73 -13.25 19.31
C GLY A 50 -4.47 -11.89 19.38
N THR A 51 -3.77 -10.81 19.09
CA THR A 51 -4.30 -9.48 18.86
C THR A 51 -4.22 -9.12 17.38
N GLN A 52 -4.93 -9.85 16.51
CA GLN A 52 -5.42 -9.18 15.34
C GLN A 52 -6.39 -8.12 15.86
N SER A 53 -5.98 -6.86 15.81
CA SER A 53 -6.88 -5.74 16.03
C SER A 53 -8.09 -5.94 15.11
N SER A 54 -9.27 -6.07 15.69
CA SER A 54 -10.48 -6.19 14.89
C SER A 54 -10.60 -4.92 14.06
N ARG A 55 -10.65 -5.07 12.73
CA ARG A 55 -10.86 -3.92 11.82
C ARG A 55 -12.08 -3.15 12.26
N SER A 56 -12.01 -1.82 12.21
CA SER A 56 -13.15 -0.96 12.54
C SER A 56 -14.35 -1.26 11.63
N PRO A 57 -15.59 -1.07 12.11
CA PRO A 57 -16.77 -1.31 11.29
C PRO A 57 -16.76 -0.53 9.97
N GLU A 58 -16.20 0.68 9.97
CA GLU A 58 -16.09 1.55 8.79
C GLU A 58 -15.13 0.97 7.76
N ALA A 59 -13.95 0.53 8.21
CA ALA A 59 -12.98 -0.11 7.31
C ALA A 59 -13.47 -1.47 6.82
N GLN A 60 -14.22 -2.21 7.64
CA GLN A 60 -14.83 -3.46 7.20
C GLN A 60 -15.90 -3.21 6.14
N ARG A 61 -16.77 -2.18 6.31
CA ARG A 61 -17.75 -1.80 5.29
C ARG A 61 -17.08 -1.42 3.97
N LEU A 62 -16.01 -0.61 4.02
CA LEU A 62 -15.26 -0.29 2.79
C LEU A 62 -14.69 -1.55 2.15
N LEU A 63 -14.05 -2.44 2.91
CA LEU A 63 -13.49 -3.68 2.36
C LEU A 63 -14.56 -4.58 1.73
N ASP A 64 -15.73 -4.70 2.37
CA ASP A 64 -16.86 -5.49 1.85
C ASP A 64 -17.42 -4.87 0.56
N TYR A 65 -17.51 -3.54 0.51
CA TYR A 65 -17.87 -2.82 -0.71
C TYR A 65 -16.86 -3.09 -1.83
N LEU A 66 -15.56 -2.96 -1.57
CA LEU A 66 -14.49 -3.26 -2.54
C LEU A 66 -14.59 -4.68 -3.07
N LYS A 67 -14.85 -5.67 -2.20
CA LYS A 67 -15.11 -7.06 -2.60
C LYS A 67 -16.37 -7.18 -3.46
N SER A 68 -17.43 -6.47 -3.14
CA SER A 68 -18.70 -6.54 -3.85
C SER A 68 -18.64 -6.03 -5.30
N ILE A 69 -17.80 -5.03 -5.55
CA ILE A 69 -17.60 -4.43 -6.88
C ILE A 69 -16.49 -5.11 -7.70
N ASN A 70 -15.63 -5.91 -7.05
CA ASN A 70 -14.46 -6.54 -7.69
C ASN A 70 -14.86 -7.35 -8.92
N GLY A 71 -14.19 -7.09 -10.06
CA GLY A 71 -14.46 -7.71 -11.35
C GLY A 71 -15.75 -7.24 -12.06
N LYS A 72 -16.57 -6.40 -11.42
CA LYS A 72 -17.83 -5.85 -11.94
C LYS A 72 -17.76 -4.34 -12.21
N LYS A 73 -17.10 -3.62 -11.33
CA LYS A 73 -16.87 -2.17 -11.41
C LYS A 73 -15.42 -1.87 -11.08
N MET A 74 -14.98 -0.66 -11.36
CA MET A 74 -13.63 -0.17 -11.16
C MET A 74 -13.71 1.26 -10.59
N LEU A 75 -13.03 1.51 -9.48
CA LEU A 75 -12.92 2.85 -8.94
C LEU A 75 -11.89 3.67 -9.71
N SER A 76 -12.22 4.90 -9.99
CA SER A 76 -11.24 5.87 -10.49
C SER A 76 -10.46 6.48 -9.32
N GLY A 77 -9.16 6.66 -9.48
CA GLY A 77 -8.30 7.26 -8.47
C GLY A 77 -7.46 8.38 -9.03
N ALA A 78 -6.98 9.26 -8.17
CA ALA A 78 -5.97 10.26 -8.48
C ALA A 78 -4.91 10.27 -7.38
N MET A 79 -3.64 10.34 -7.77
CA MET A 79 -2.55 10.58 -6.84
C MET A 79 -2.49 12.07 -6.51
N ALA A 80 -2.53 12.40 -5.23
CA ALA A 80 -2.39 13.78 -4.79
C ALA A 80 -0.99 14.31 -5.12
N ASN A 81 -0.94 15.57 -5.46
CA ASN A 81 0.34 16.26 -5.47
C ASN A 81 0.94 16.23 -4.05
N VAL A 82 2.27 16.18 -3.98
CA VAL A 82 3.05 16.05 -2.73
C VAL A 82 2.78 17.11 -1.64
N ASN A 83 2.00 18.11 -1.93
CA ASN A 83 1.66 19.19 -1.00
C ASN A 83 0.41 18.92 -0.14
N TRP A 84 0.04 17.68 0.09
CA TRP A 84 -1.09 17.34 0.96
C TRP A 84 -2.39 18.03 0.55
N ASN A 85 -2.80 17.81 -0.72
CA ASN A 85 -3.96 18.45 -1.33
C ASN A 85 -4.73 17.50 -2.25
N THR A 86 -5.78 17.99 -2.90
CA THR A 86 -6.60 17.26 -3.88
C THR A 86 -6.50 17.87 -5.27
N ASN A 87 -5.42 18.58 -5.59
CA ASN A 87 -5.30 19.37 -6.82
C ASN A 87 -5.40 18.53 -8.09
N GLU A 88 -4.82 17.31 -8.10
CA GLU A 88 -4.96 16.41 -9.26
C GLU A 88 -6.41 16.00 -9.48
N ALA A 89 -7.12 15.61 -8.44
CA ALA A 89 -8.53 15.27 -8.52
C ALA A 89 -9.37 16.50 -8.97
N GLN A 90 -9.03 17.70 -8.49
CA GLN A 90 -9.67 18.94 -8.91
C GLN A 90 -9.40 19.25 -10.38
N TRP A 91 -8.19 18.97 -10.88
CA TRP A 91 -7.89 19.12 -12.31
C TRP A 91 -8.73 18.18 -13.17
N VAL A 92 -8.85 16.90 -12.77
CA VAL A 92 -9.72 15.94 -13.46
C VAL A 92 -11.16 16.47 -13.51
N TYR A 93 -11.68 16.92 -12.37
CA TYR A 93 -13.03 17.50 -12.31
C TYR A 93 -13.19 18.73 -13.21
N LYS A 94 -12.24 19.66 -13.17
CA LYS A 94 -12.25 20.88 -13.99
C LYS A 94 -12.38 20.58 -15.49
N HIS A 95 -11.69 19.54 -15.97
CA HIS A 95 -11.64 19.21 -17.39
C HIS A 95 -12.68 18.17 -17.86
N THR A 96 -13.27 17.43 -16.91
CA THR A 96 -14.16 16.30 -17.25
C THR A 96 -15.54 16.38 -16.60
N GLY A 97 -15.73 17.24 -15.62
CA GLY A 97 -16.97 17.37 -14.85
C GLY A 97 -17.20 16.25 -13.82
N ARG A 98 -16.22 15.33 -13.63
CA ARG A 98 -16.35 14.21 -12.69
C ARG A 98 -15.15 14.15 -11.75
N TRP A 99 -15.42 13.91 -10.45
CA TRP A 99 -14.40 13.67 -9.45
C TRP A 99 -13.96 12.21 -9.44
N PRO A 100 -12.67 11.91 -9.38
CA PRO A 100 -12.20 10.54 -9.07
C PRO A 100 -12.82 10.03 -7.76
N ALA A 101 -13.06 8.73 -7.68
CA ALA A 101 -13.63 8.08 -6.49
C ALA A 101 -12.64 8.02 -5.32
N LEU A 102 -11.35 7.89 -5.62
CA LEU A 102 -10.26 7.75 -4.66
C LEU A 102 -9.26 8.88 -4.83
N ASN A 103 -8.78 9.46 -3.72
CA ASN A 103 -7.61 10.33 -3.70
C ASN A 103 -6.56 9.72 -2.77
N CYS A 104 -5.34 9.52 -3.28
CA CYS A 104 -4.23 8.99 -2.52
C CYS A 104 -3.28 10.12 -2.12
N PHE A 105 -2.98 10.21 -0.84
CA PHE A 105 -2.05 11.17 -0.26
C PHE A 105 -0.68 10.53 -0.04
N ASP A 106 0.40 11.34 0.03
CA ASP A 106 1.75 10.84 0.26
C ASP A 106 2.39 11.54 1.46
N PHE A 107 2.93 10.75 2.37
CA PHE A 107 3.71 11.25 3.50
C PHE A 107 5.18 11.51 3.15
N ILE A 108 5.52 11.70 1.88
CA ILE A 108 6.89 11.90 1.39
C ILE A 108 7.65 13.01 2.15
N HIS A 109 6.95 14.03 2.59
CA HIS A 109 7.56 15.16 3.30
C HIS A 109 7.49 15.06 4.83
N HIS A 110 7.32 13.84 5.40
CA HIS A 110 7.15 13.66 6.85
C HIS A 110 8.28 14.29 7.68
N VAL A 111 9.53 14.23 7.18
CA VAL A 111 10.71 14.83 7.86
C VAL A 111 10.68 16.35 7.92
N TRP A 112 9.88 17.02 7.09
CA TRP A 112 9.68 18.46 7.05
C TRP A 112 8.32 18.89 7.58
N SER A 113 7.48 17.96 7.98
CA SER A 113 6.14 18.25 8.49
C SER A 113 6.21 18.94 9.85
N GLN A 114 5.51 20.06 9.97
CA GLN A 114 5.38 20.78 11.24
C GLN A 114 4.05 21.53 11.29
N PRO A 115 3.47 21.72 12.48
CA PRO A 115 2.20 22.43 12.63
C PRO A 115 2.26 23.82 12.01
N ARG A 116 1.29 24.13 11.15
CA ARG A 116 1.18 25.39 10.40
C ARG A 116 2.35 25.70 9.47
N GLY A 117 3.20 24.71 9.19
CA GLY A 117 4.29 24.81 8.24
C GLY A 117 3.82 24.68 6.79
N TRP A 118 4.79 24.62 5.88
CA TRP A 118 4.54 24.36 4.46
C TRP A 118 3.78 23.05 4.23
N ILE A 119 4.17 21.98 4.93
CA ILE A 119 3.43 20.73 5.06
C ILE A 119 3.09 20.53 6.53
N ASP A 120 1.82 20.26 6.81
CA ASP A 120 1.32 19.94 8.13
C ASP A 120 0.45 18.69 8.06
N TYR A 121 1.07 17.52 8.20
CA TYR A 121 0.35 16.24 8.20
C TYR A 121 -0.47 16.02 9.50
N SER A 122 -0.24 16.82 10.56
CA SER A 122 -1.10 16.78 11.74
C SER A 122 -2.48 17.37 11.47
N ASN A 123 -2.64 18.13 10.37
CA ASN A 123 -3.93 18.64 9.90
C ASN A 123 -4.54 17.68 8.87
N SER A 124 -5.42 16.81 9.31
CA SER A 124 -6.11 15.81 8.49
C SER A 124 -7.29 16.36 7.66
N THR A 125 -7.61 17.66 7.78
CA THR A 125 -8.83 18.27 7.21
C THR A 125 -9.02 17.98 5.71
N VAL A 126 -7.95 17.99 4.91
CA VAL A 126 -8.06 17.72 3.48
C VAL A 126 -8.55 16.30 3.17
N ALA A 127 -8.10 15.31 3.93
CA ALA A 127 -8.55 13.93 3.79
C ALA A 127 -9.96 13.73 4.34
N GLU A 128 -10.30 14.41 5.44
CA GLU A 128 -11.65 14.42 6.02
C GLU A 128 -12.68 15.03 5.07
N ASP A 129 -12.36 16.17 4.46
CA ASP A 129 -13.23 16.85 3.49
C ASP A 129 -13.42 15.99 2.24
N TRP A 130 -12.36 15.30 1.78
CA TRP A 130 -12.47 14.34 0.70
C TRP A 130 -13.45 13.21 1.04
N HIS A 131 -13.30 12.60 2.22
CA HIS A 131 -14.20 11.55 2.69
C HIS A 131 -15.64 12.05 2.85
N ARG A 132 -15.83 13.21 3.49
CA ARG A 132 -17.15 13.83 3.68
C ARG A 132 -17.87 14.09 2.36
N ALA A 133 -17.11 14.38 1.30
CA ALA A 133 -17.65 14.54 -0.06
C ALA A 133 -17.94 13.21 -0.78
N GLY A 134 -17.85 12.06 -0.09
CA GLY A 134 -18.11 10.73 -0.62
C GLY A 134 -16.88 10.02 -1.24
N GLY A 135 -15.69 10.59 -1.10
CA GLY A 135 -14.46 10.01 -1.65
C GLY A 135 -13.82 8.97 -0.74
N ILE A 136 -13.14 8.00 -1.34
CA ILE A 136 -12.29 7.04 -0.64
C ILE A 136 -10.92 7.69 -0.39
N VAL A 137 -10.47 7.63 0.87
CA VAL A 137 -9.14 8.09 1.25
C VAL A 137 -8.15 6.95 1.07
N ALA A 138 -7.06 7.22 0.35
CA ALA A 138 -5.88 6.36 0.33
C ALA A 138 -4.65 7.15 0.77
N ALA A 139 -3.64 6.48 1.26
CA ALA A 139 -2.38 7.09 1.62
C ALA A 139 -1.21 6.14 1.35
N MET A 140 -0.06 6.74 1.01
CA MET A 140 1.19 6.04 0.78
C MET A 140 2.35 6.80 1.41
N TRP A 141 3.54 6.23 1.32
CA TRP A 141 4.70 6.84 1.94
C TRP A 141 5.98 6.60 1.14
N HIS A 142 6.46 7.63 0.45
CA HIS A 142 7.86 7.68 0.03
C HIS A 142 8.70 8.05 1.25
N TRP A 143 9.26 7.04 1.90
CA TRP A 143 9.91 7.20 3.20
C TRP A 143 11.32 7.75 3.08
N ASN A 144 11.43 9.05 3.31
CA ASN A 144 12.71 9.77 3.38
C ASN A 144 13.46 9.44 4.68
N VAL A 145 14.72 9.07 4.53
CA VAL A 145 15.70 8.81 5.61
C VAL A 145 16.94 9.67 5.40
N PRO A 146 17.89 9.79 6.34
CA PRO A 146 19.10 10.53 6.13
C PRO A 146 19.84 10.11 4.85
N ALA A 147 20.14 11.08 3.99
CA ALA A 147 20.89 10.87 2.76
C ALA A 147 22.40 10.73 3.01
N LYS A 148 23.17 10.24 2.02
CA LYS A 148 24.63 10.26 2.02
C LYS A 148 25.18 11.68 2.19
N LYS A 149 24.50 12.65 1.59
CA LYS A 149 24.85 14.05 1.76
C LYS A 149 24.30 14.57 3.08
N SER A 150 25.20 15.01 3.94
CA SER A 150 24.87 15.49 5.29
C SER A 150 23.80 16.59 5.27
N GLY A 151 22.79 16.43 6.11
CA GLY A 151 21.68 17.38 6.23
C GLY A 151 20.60 17.25 5.18
N GLU A 152 20.71 16.30 4.26
CA GLU A 152 19.69 15.97 3.27
C GLU A 152 18.96 14.64 3.61
N TYR A 153 17.85 14.41 2.92
CA TYR A 153 17.03 13.20 3.07
C TYR A 153 16.78 12.60 1.70
N ALA A 154 16.65 11.28 1.64
CA ALA A 154 16.42 10.54 0.42
C ALA A 154 15.59 9.26 0.68
N PHE A 155 14.82 8.83 -0.31
CA PHE A 155 14.15 7.54 -0.30
C PHE A 155 14.75 6.58 -1.35
N TYR A 156 15.51 7.08 -2.31
CA TYR A 156 16.23 6.21 -3.26
C TYR A 156 17.42 5.52 -2.59
N ALA A 157 17.58 4.24 -2.90
CA ALA A 157 18.65 3.42 -2.35
C ALA A 157 20.05 3.96 -2.68
N ASP A 158 20.25 4.52 -3.87
CA ASP A 158 21.56 5.03 -4.29
C ASP A 158 21.95 6.32 -3.57
N ASP A 159 21.00 7.04 -2.99
CA ASP A 159 21.21 8.34 -2.35
C ASP A 159 21.40 8.25 -0.82
N THR A 160 21.24 7.05 -0.23
CA THR A 160 21.38 6.83 1.21
C THR A 160 22.18 5.57 1.53
N ASP A 161 22.86 5.57 2.67
CA ASP A 161 23.49 4.37 3.26
C ASP A 161 22.60 3.73 4.34
N PHE A 162 21.40 4.24 4.55
CA PHE A 162 20.44 3.71 5.52
C PHE A 162 20.11 2.24 5.21
N ASP A 163 20.31 1.37 6.19
CA ASP A 163 20.27 -0.08 5.99
C ASP A 163 18.99 -0.67 6.60
N VAL A 164 18.05 -1.11 5.75
CA VAL A 164 16.81 -1.76 6.17
C VAL A 164 17.05 -3.01 7.02
N ARG A 165 18.20 -3.71 6.89
CA ARG A 165 18.54 -4.89 7.68
C ARG A 165 18.74 -4.57 9.17
N LYS A 166 18.90 -3.30 9.51
CA LYS A 166 18.92 -2.82 10.88
C LYS A 166 17.58 -2.95 11.60
N ILE A 167 16.53 -3.32 10.90
CA ILE A 167 15.25 -3.69 11.54
C ILE A 167 15.40 -4.88 12.53
N PHE A 168 16.42 -5.71 12.36
CA PHE A 168 16.75 -6.81 13.25
C PHE A 168 17.70 -6.43 14.39
N ASP A 169 18.17 -5.19 14.45
CA ASP A 169 19.14 -4.69 15.44
C ASP A 169 18.54 -3.52 16.23
N GLU A 170 17.79 -3.86 17.28
CA GLU A 170 17.10 -2.88 18.13
C GLU A 170 18.02 -1.85 18.79
N SER A 171 19.35 -2.13 18.83
CA SER A 171 20.34 -1.21 19.39
C SER A 171 20.85 -0.19 18.38
N SER A 172 20.51 -0.32 17.10
CA SER A 172 20.97 0.58 16.03
C SER A 172 20.21 1.89 15.99
N SER A 173 20.89 2.93 15.49
CA SER A 173 20.28 4.23 15.21
C SER A 173 19.21 4.16 14.14
N GLU A 174 19.40 3.28 13.14
CA GLU A 174 18.46 3.05 12.06
C GLU A 174 17.16 2.43 12.58
N TYR A 175 17.24 1.42 13.47
CA TYR A 175 16.05 0.86 14.10
C TYR A 175 15.27 1.92 14.88
N ALA A 176 15.99 2.70 15.71
CA ALA A 176 15.38 3.76 16.50
C ALA A 176 14.68 4.80 15.60
N LEU A 177 15.28 5.15 14.43
CA LEU A 177 14.67 6.07 13.47
C LEU A 177 13.45 5.42 12.79
N MET A 178 13.53 4.18 12.35
CA MET A 178 12.40 3.46 11.74
C MET A 178 11.19 3.44 12.68
N VAL A 179 11.41 3.09 13.93
CA VAL A 179 10.34 3.06 14.95
C VAL A 179 9.76 4.45 15.19
N LYS A 180 10.60 5.47 15.35
CA LYS A 180 10.17 6.86 15.55
C LYS A 180 9.30 7.35 14.38
N ASP A 181 9.73 7.10 13.15
CA ASP A 181 9.03 7.57 11.97
C ASP A 181 7.69 6.83 11.78
N ILE A 182 7.64 5.51 12.04
CA ILE A 182 6.40 4.72 12.05
C ILE A 182 5.40 5.31 13.05
N ASP A 183 5.84 5.62 14.27
CA ASP A 183 4.97 6.21 15.30
C ASP A 183 4.49 7.61 14.91
N GLN A 184 5.34 8.38 14.23
CA GLN A 184 4.96 9.68 13.71
C GLN A 184 3.87 9.56 12.65
N ILE A 185 4.01 8.65 11.68
CA ILE A 185 2.96 8.39 10.68
C ILE A 185 1.68 7.88 11.34
N ALA A 186 1.79 7.00 12.34
CA ALA A 186 0.63 6.56 13.11
C ALA A 186 -0.10 7.75 13.74
N SER A 187 0.63 8.72 14.29
CA SER A 187 0.05 9.93 14.88
C SER A 187 -0.68 10.82 13.85
N TYR A 188 -0.22 10.84 12.59
CA TYR A 188 -0.88 11.57 11.50
C TYR A 188 -2.15 10.87 10.99
N LEU A 189 -2.17 9.54 11.03
CA LEU A 189 -3.35 8.74 10.66
C LEU A 189 -4.41 8.68 11.76
N LYS A 190 -4.02 8.88 13.03
CA LYS A 190 -4.90 8.75 14.19
C LYS A 190 -6.15 9.63 14.12
N PRO A 191 -6.11 10.92 13.73
CA PRO A 191 -7.32 11.73 13.58
C PRO A 191 -8.34 11.17 12.60
N LEU A 192 -7.89 10.47 11.54
CA LEU A 192 -8.78 9.79 10.59
C LEU A 192 -9.45 8.58 11.23
N GLN A 193 -8.69 7.79 12.00
CA GLN A 193 -9.23 6.67 12.76
C GLN A 193 -10.30 7.11 13.77
N GLU A 194 -10.01 8.15 14.56
CA GLU A 194 -10.94 8.70 15.57
C GLU A 194 -12.24 9.22 14.97
N LYS A 195 -12.22 9.60 13.68
CA LYS A 195 -13.40 10.06 12.94
C LYS A 195 -14.08 8.93 12.15
N GLY A 196 -13.63 7.70 12.30
CA GLY A 196 -14.19 6.54 11.60
C GLY A 196 -13.94 6.59 10.08
N ILE A 197 -12.87 7.24 9.62
CA ILE A 197 -12.53 7.34 8.21
C ILE A 197 -11.60 6.19 7.83
N PRO A 198 -12.03 5.24 6.98
CA PRO A 198 -11.18 4.17 6.52
C PRO A 198 -10.15 4.68 5.51
N VAL A 199 -8.94 4.11 5.55
CA VAL A 199 -7.83 4.49 4.69
C VAL A 199 -7.25 3.26 3.98
N ILE A 200 -7.13 3.31 2.65
CA ILE A 200 -6.32 2.35 1.92
C ILE A 200 -4.85 2.77 2.11
N TRP A 201 -4.10 1.96 2.88
CA TRP A 201 -2.72 2.25 3.26
C TRP A 201 -1.74 1.45 2.42
N ARG A 202 -0.85 2.14 1.71
CA ARG A 202 0.11 1.54 0.78
C ARG A 202 1.56 1.95 1.13
N PRO A 203 2.15 1.33 2.16
CA PRO A 203 3.55 1.56 2.51
C PRO A 203 4.50 0.71 1.68
N LEU A 204 5.79 1.01 1.73
CA LEU A 204 6.90 0.18 1.25
C LEU A 204 6.68 -0.38 -0.16
N HIS A 205 6.04 0.41 -1.02
CA HIS A 205 5.70 0.03 -2.39
C HIS A 205 6.96 -0.21 -3.23
N GLU A 206 6.81 -0.98 -4.29
CA GLU A 206 7.85 -1.28 -5.28
C GLU A 206 9.16 -1.83 -4.69
N ALA A 207 9.10 -2.47 -3.50
CA ALA A 207 10.28 -2.96 -2.80
C ALA A 207 11.10 -3.95 -3.65
N GLY A 208 10.45 -4.77 -4.48
CA GLY A 208 11.11 -5.72 -5.38
C GLY A 208 11.94 -5.06 -6.48
N GLY A 209 11.70 -3.79 -6.77
CA GLY A 209 12.51 -2.99 -7.71
C GLY A 209 13.88 -2.60 -7.18
N ARG A 210 14.04 -2.57 -5.86
CA ARG A 210 15.29 -2.26 -5.13
C ARG A 210 15.82 -0.84 -5.31
N TRP A 211 15.08 0.04 -5.97
CA TRP A 211 15.47 1.44 -6.11
C TRP A 211 15.16 2.28 -4.87
N PHE A 212 14.31 1.79 -3.99
CA PHE A 212 14.06 2.39 -2.68
C PHE A 212 14.88 1.69 -1.59
N TRP A 213 15.27 2.41 -0.53
CA TRP A 213 16.12 1.86 0.52
C TRP A 213 15.50 0.64 1.23
N TRP A 214 14.18 0.60 1.39
CA TRP A 214 13.47 -0.54 2.00
C TRP A 214 13.45 -1.79 1.11
N GLY A 215 13.70 -1.65 -0.19
CA GLY A 215 13.75 -2.76 -1.13
C GLY A 215 15.08 -3.50 -1.18
N ARG A 216 16.13 -3.04 -0.51
CA ARG A 216 17.48 -3.62 -0.56
C ARG A 216 17.56 -5.06 -0.08
N ASP A 217 16.71 -5.43 0.89
CA ASP A 217 16.67 -6.79 1.46
C ASP A 217 15.21 -7.23 1.66
N ALA A 218 14.87 -8.40 1.13
CA ALA A 218 13.49 -8.87 1.13
C ALA A 218 13.00 -9.26 2.53
N GLU A 219 13.83 -9.97 3.31
CA GLU A 219 13.44 -10.42 4.66
C GLU A 219 13.31 -9.23 5.61
N ALA A 220 14.26 -8.30 5.52
CA ALA A 220 14.21 -7.08 6.33
C ALA A 220 12.99 -6.20 5.98
N CYS A 221 12.65 -6.07 4.70
CA CYS A 221 11.46 -5.32 4.28
C CYS A 221 10.17 -5.97 4.79
N LYS A 222 10.08 -7.30 4.74
CA LYS A 222 8.93 -8.02 5.32
C LYS A 222 8.80 -7.78 6.82
N GLU A 223 9.92 -7.82 7.55
CA GLU A 223 9.89 -7.54 8.99
C GLU A 223 9.57 -6.07 9.26
N LEU A 224 10.10 -5.13 8.49
CA LEU A 224 9.74 -3.71 8.59
C LEU A 224 8.23 -3.50 8.39
N TRP A 225 7.61 -4.19 7.42
CA TRP A 225 6.16 -4.18 7.23
C TRP A 225 5.42 -4.69 8.46
N ARG A 226 5.86 -5.83 9.03
CA ARG A 226 5.24 -6.45 10.20
C ARG A 226 5.40 -5.59 11.45
N VAL A 227 6.57 -4.96 11.64
CA VAL A 227 6.80 -3.99 12.71
C VAL A 227 5.83 -2.81 12.58
N MET A 228 5.70 -2.24 11.38
CA MET A 228 4.76 -1.13 11.11
C MET A 228 3.31 -1.57 11.40
N TYR A 229 2.91 -2.74 10.94
CA TYR A 229 1.57 -3.28 11.16
C TYR A 229 1.25 -3.41 12.66
N ARG A 230 2.16 -4.03 13.43
CA ARG A 230 2.01 -4.18 14.89
C ARG A 230 1.94 -2.84 15.60
N ARG A 231 2.86 -1.92 15.30
CA ARG A 231 2.88 -0.60 15.93
C ARG A 231 1.65 0.23 15.63
N PHE A 232 1.13 0.15 14.41
CA PHE A 232 -0.13 0.81 14.06
C PHE A 232 -1.31 0.20 14.82
N ALA A 233 -1.37 -1.12 14.97
CA ALA A 233 -2.38 -1.80 15.78
C ALA A 233 -2.28 -1.39 17.26
N ASP A 234 -1.07 -1.32 17.83
CA ASP A 234 -0.82 -0.87 19.21
C ASP A 234 -1.23 0.60 19.41
N ALA A 235 -1.09 1.44 18.37
CA ALA A 235 -1.60 2.81 18.37
C ALA A 235 -3.12 2.89 18.17
N GLY A 236 -3.80 1.76 18.00
CA GLY A 236 -5.24 1.67 17.79
C GLY A 236 -5.69 2.12 16.40
N LEU A 237 -4.85 1.95 15.38
CA LEU A 237 -5.22 2.17 13.97
C LEU A 237 -5.87 0.89 13.41
N ASP A 238 -7.17 0.78 13.58
CA ASP A 238 -7.99 -0.34 13.10
C ASP A 238 -8.78 -0.01 11.82
N ASN A 239 -8.55 1.18 11.26
CA ASN A 239 -9.25 1.73 10.11
C ASN A 239 -8.51 1.53 8.78
N LEU A 240 -7.44 0.74 8.73
CA LEU A 240 -6.59 0.60 7.56
C LEU A 240 -6.95 -0.62 6.71
N ILE A 241 -6.91 -0.45 5.38
CA ILE A 241 -6.94 -1.51 4.37
C ILE A 241 -5.57 -1.53 3.71
N TRP A 242 -4.82 -2.60 3.89
CA TRP A 242 -3.41 -2.68 3.53
C TRP A 242 -3.21 -3.09 2.08
N ALA A 243 -2.47 -2.27 1.32
CA ALA A 243 -2.17 -2.50 -0.09
C ALA A 243 -0.66 -2.72 -0.31
N PHE A 244 -0.31 -3.88 -0.82
CA PHE A 244 1.05 -4.25 -1.18
C PHE A 244 1.27 -4.09 -2.69
N THR A 245 2.37 -3.45 -3.09
CA THR A 245 2.81 -3.35 -4.49
C THR A 245 4.20 -3.96 -4.62
N PRO A 246 4.36 -5.09 -5.33
CA PRO A 246 5.63 -5.83 -5.38
C PRO A 246 6.73 -5.08 -6.11
N ALA A 247 6.49 -4.61 -7.31
CA ALA A 247 7.41 -3.82 -8.12
C ALA A 247 6.72 -3.35 -9.40
N ALA A 248 7.33 -2.41 -10.13
CA ALA A 248 6.91 -2.06 -11.48
C ALA A 248 7.22 -3.22 -12.44
N GLY A 249 6.21 -3.73 -13.13
CA GLY A 249 6.20 -5.06 -13.70
C GLY A 249 7.03 -5.34 -14.94
N TRP A 250 7.58 -4.35 -15.63
CA TRP A 250 8.28 -4.63 -16.91
C TRP A 250 9.77 -4.99 -16.74
N GLN A 251 10.36 -4.72 -15.58
CA GLN A 251 11.79 -4.97 -15.34
C GLN A 251 12.09 -6.32 -14.68
N GLN A 252 11.10 -6.92 -13.99
CA GLN A 252 11.26 -8.23 -13.33
C GLN A 252 9.94 -9.00 -13.34
N PRO A 253 9.97 -10.36 -13.37
CA PRO A 253 8.77 -11.16 -13.16
C PRO A 253 8.10 -10.83 -11.84
N PHE A 254 6.77 -10.75 -11.80
CA PHE A 254 6.03 -10.51 -10.55
C PHE A 254 6.40 -11.48 -9.42
N SER A 255 6.73 -12.73 -9.77
CA SER A 255 7.20 -13.74 -8.81
C SER A 255 8.44 -13.30 -8.05
N GLU A 256 9.33 -12.55 -8.68
CA GLU A 256 10.49 -11.99 -7.98
C GLU A 256 10.08 -10.94 -6.95
N GLY A 257 9.16 -10.04 -7.31
CA GLY A 257 8.62 -9.03 -6.40
C GLY A 257 7.88 -9.63 -5.19
N MET A 258 7.33 -10.83 -5.34
CA MET A 258 6.66 -11.54 -4.25
C MET A 258 7.62 -12.03 -3.15
N LYS A 259 8.93 -12.00 -3.36
CA LYS A 259 9.91 -12.25 -2.29
C LYS A 259 9.80 -11.25 -1.13
N TRP A 260 9.25 -10.06 -1.39
CA TRP A 260 9.00 -9.01 -0.41
C TRP A 260 7.59 -9.07 0.22
N TYR A 261 6.77 -10.06 -0.19
CA TYR A 261 5.39 -10.19 0.31
C TYR A 261 5.37 -10.52 1.82
N PRO A 262 4.73 -9.68 2.66
CA PRO A 262 4.84 -9.80 4.12
C PRO A 262 4.06 -10.98 4.72
N GLY A 263 3.07 -11.51 3.98
CA GLY A 263 2.16 -12.58 4.39
C GLY A 263 0.70 -12.19 4.13
N ASP A 264 -0.14 -13.22 3.96
CA ASP A 264 -1.56 -13.02 3.59
C ASP A 264 -2.36 -12.27 4.66
N GLU A 265 -2.00 -12.45 5.92
CA GLU A 265 -2.64 -11.82 7.07
C GLU A 265 -2.40 -10.30 7.15
N TYR A 266 -1.39 -9.80 6.45
CA TYR A 266 -0.99 -8.38 6.46
C TYR A 266 -1.47 -7.60 5.24
N VAL A 267 -2.12 -8.24 4.26
CA VAL A 267 -2.42 -7.61 2.97
C VAL A 267 -3.87 -7.87 2.57
N ASP A 268 -4.59 -6.83 2.17
CA ASP A 268 -5.95 -6.88 1.63
C ASP A 268 -5.97 -6.73 0.10
N ILE A 269 -5.11 -5.85 -0.43
CA ILE A 269 -5.04 -5.49 -1.83
C ILE A 269 -3.61 -5.72 -2.34
N VAL A 270 -3.46 -6.33 -3.50
CA VAL A 270 -2.19 -6.39 -4.21
C VAL A 270 -2.23 -5.43 -5.40
N GLY A 271 -1.24 -4.54 -5.45
CA GLY A 271 -1.16 -3.50 -6.46
C GLY A 271 -0.18 -3.80 -7.57
N PHE A 272 -0.31 -3.03 -8.65
CA PHE A 272 0.64 -3.00 -9.73
C PHE A 272 0.85 -1.55 -10.20
N ASP A 273 2.11 -1.13 -10.34
CA ASP A 273 2.48 0.19 -10.84
C ASP A 273 2.92 0.07 -12.31
N MET A 274 2.24 0.80 -13.20
CA MET A 274 2.40 0.71 -14.64
C MET A 274 2.76 2.06 -15.25
N TYR A 275 3.98 2.15 -15.77
CA TYR A 275 4.44 3.34 -16.48
C TYR A 275 4.97 3.00 -17.88
N ASN A 276 4.55 3.76 -18.88
CA ASN A 276 4.99 3.62 -20.26
C ASN A 276 4.84 2.17 -20.80
N VAL A 277 3.78 1.50 -20.37
CA VAL A 277 3.47 0.13 -20.80
C VAL A 277 2.89 0.19 -22.23
N SER A 278 3.31 -0.73 -23.08
CA SER A 278 2.79 -0.85 -24.44
C SER A 278 1.28 -0.78 -24.51
N SER A 279 0.74 -0.15 -25.54
CA SER A 279 -0.72 -0.11 -25.83
C SER A 279 -1.32 -1.47 -26.21
N ALA A 280 -0.51 -2.54 -26.33
CA ALA A 280 -1.00 -3.89 -26.60
C ALA A 280 -1.89 -4.37 -25.43
N ALA A 281 -3.19 -4.47 -25.67
CA ALA A 281 -4.19 -4.76 -24.62
C ALA A 281 -3.96 -6.10 -23.91
N THR A 282 -3.29 -7.07 -24.56
CA THR A 282 -3.02 -8.41 -24.03
C THR A 282 -2.11 -8.39 -22.80
N CYS A 283 -1.11 -7.49 -22.74
CA CYS A 283 -0.19 -7.45 -21.60
C CYS A 283 -0.89 -7.12 -20.28
N TYR A 284 -1.93 -6.28 -20.29
CA TYR A 284 -2.69 -5.92 -19.10
C TYR A 284 -3.47 -7.10 -18.52
N LYS A 285 -4.05 -7.93 -19.40
CA LYS A 285 -4.68 -9.18 -18.99
C LYS A 285 -3.67 -10.12 -18.34
N ASP A 286 -2.49 -10.27 -18.94
CA ASP A 286 -1.46 -11.18 -18.44
C ASP A 286 -0.95 -10.71 -17.06
N TYR A 287 -0.75 -9.41 -16.85
CA TYR A 287 -0.41 -8.83 -15.55
C TYR A 287 -1.50 -9.08 -14.52
N TYR A 288 -2.77 -8.82 -14.88
CA TYR A 288 -3.90 -9.05 -13.99
C TYR A 288 -4.01 -10.52 -13.58
N LEU A 289 -3.94 -11.44 -14.55
CA LEU A 289 -4.04 -12.88 -14.29
C LEU A 289 -2.85 -13.40 -13.49
N CYS A 290 -1.64 -12.89 -13.73
CA CYS A 290 -0.46 -13.26 -12.96
C CYS A 290 -0.64 -12.88 -11.47
N LEU A 291 -1.07 -11.66 -11.16
CA LEU A 291 -1.34 -11.25 -9.79
C LEU A 291 -2.47 -12.07 -9.15
N LYS A 292 -3.54 -12.36 -9.89
CA LYS A 292 -4.63 -13.23 -9.41
C LYS A 292 -4.18 -14.67 -9.15
N GLN A 293 -3.21 -15.17 -9.90
CA GLN A 293 -2.62 -16.49 -9.68
C GLN A 293 -1.70 -16.50 -8.44
N LEU A 294 -0.89 -15.46 -8.26
CA LEU A 294 0.02 -15.35 -7.11
C LEU A 294 -0.72 -15.06 -5.81
N CYS A 295 -1.82 -14.31 -5.88
CA CYS A 295 -2.61 -13.88 -4.73
C CYS A 295 -4.10 -14.08 -5.00
N PRO A 296 -4.62 -15.33 -5.04
CA PRO A 296 -5.96 -15.65 -5.52
C PRO A 296 -7.08 -15.00 -4.71
N ASP A 297 -6.88 -14.85 -3.40
CA ASP A 297 -7.87 -14.33 -2.46
C ASP A 297 -7.79 -12.80 -2.27
N LYS A 298 -6.80 -12.15 -2.91
CA LYS A 298 -6.61 -10.70 -2.78
C LYS A 298 -7.34 -9.93 -3.87
N LEU A 299 -7.70 -8.69 -3.52
CA LEU A 299 -8.16 -7.69 -4.48
C LEU A 299 -6.95 -7.21 -5.29
N VAL A 300 -7.14 -6.96 -6.59
CA VAL A 300 -6.03 -6.57 -7.49
C VAL A 300 -6.32 -5.21 -8.12
N ALA A 301 -5.38 -4.28 -8.01
CA ALA A 301 -5.54 -2.89 -8.45
C ALA A 301 -4.33 -2.38 -9.24
N VAL A 302 -4.54 -1.32 -10.03
CA VAL A 302 -3.47 -0.47 -10.56
C VAL A 302 -3.23 0.64 -9.56
N THR A 303 -2.20 0.45 -8.75
CA THR A 303 -1.88 1.35 -7.63
C THR A 303 -1.16 2.62 -8.06
N GLU A 304 -0.51 2.60 -9.22
CA GLU A 304 0.00 3.77 -9.93
C GLU A 304 -0.04 3.52 -11.43
N CYS A 305 -0.24 4.56 -12.23
CA CYS A 305 -0.02 4.47 -13.66
C CYS A 305 0.34 5.80 -14.32
N GLY A 306 1.00 5.69 -15.49
CA GLY A 306 1.28 6.81 -16.38
C GLY A 306 1.58 6.33 -17.79
N ASN A 307 1.03 7.01 -18.80
CA ASN A 307 1.19 6.66 -20.21
C ASN A 307 0.83 5.20 -20.52
N VAL A 308 -0.34 4.78 -20.09
CA VAL A 308 -0.88 3.42 -20.27
C VAL A 308 -2.05 3.42 -21.25
N ALA A 309 -2.43 2.22 -21.74
CA ALA A 309 -3.60 2.05 -22.59
C ALA A 309 -4.88 2.56 -21.90
N THR A 310 -5.88 2.92 -22.70
CA THR A 310 -7.17 3.38 -22.17
C THR A 310 -7.82 2.33 -21.26
N ILE A 311 -8.61 2.78 -20.30
CA ILE A 311 -9.30 1.91 -19.36
C ILE A 311 -10.27 0.96 -20.09
N SER A 312 -10.93 1.47 -21.14
CA SER A 312 -11.80 0.62 -21.97
C SER A 312 -11.04 -0.54 -22.62
N SER A 313 -9.84 -0.29 -23.15
CA SER A 313 -8.99 -1.31 -23.78
C SER A 313 -8.51 -2.35 -22.77
N GLN A 314 -8.07 -1.93 -21.59
CA GLN A 314 -7.62 -2.83 -20.52
C GLN A 314 -8.77 -3.73 -20.04
N TRP A 315 -9.94 -3.14 -19.81
CA TRP A 315 -11.14 -3.87 -19.38
C TRP A 315 -11.62 -4.88 -20.43
N ALA A 316 -11.67 -4.47 -21.71
CA ALA A 316 -12.04 -5.35 -22.82
C ALA A 316 -11.07 -6.53 -22.98
N ALA A 317 -9.78 -6.32 -22.71
CA ALA A 317 -8.78 -7.37 -22.69
C ALA A 317 -8.96 -8.36 -21.53
N GLY A 318 -9.73 -8.02 -20.49
CA GLY A 318 -9.98 -8.87 -19.32
C GLY A 318 -9.25 -8.45 -18.06
N ALA A 319 -8.52 -7.33 -18.04
CA ALA A 319 -7.90 -6.77 -16.85
C ALA A 319 -8.95 -6.01 -16.01
N LYS A 320 -9.54 -6.71 -15.05
CA LYS A 320 -10.65 -6.22 -14.22
C LYS A 320 -10.14 -5.63 -12.91
N TRP A 321 -9.31 -4.60 -13.01
CA TRP A 321 -8.72 -3.92 -11.84
C TRP A 321 -9.78 -3.41 -10.88
N LEU A 322 -9.53 -3.48 -9.57
CA LEU A 322 -10.39 -2.90 -8.54
C LEU A 322 -10.45 -1.36 -8.66
N PHE A 323 -9.30 -0.76 -8.83
CA PHE A 323 -9.15 0.67 -9.13
C PHE A 323 -7.94 0.93 -10.02
N PHE A 324 -7.90 2.11 -10.61
CA PHE A 324 -6.73 2.67 -11.28
C PHE A 324 -6.41 4.04 -10.67
N MET A 325 -5.11 4.40 -10.64
CA MET A 325 -4.66 5.67 -10.07
C MET A 325 -3.52 6.27 -10.90
N PRO A 326 -3.80 7.19 -11.84
CA PRO A 326 -2.74 7.94 -12.51
C PRO A 326 -1.93 8.77 -11.52
N TRP A 327 -0.62 8.79 -11.76
CA TRP A 327 0.29 9.65 -11.02
C TRP A 327 0.04 11.12 -11.35
N TYR A 328 0.32 12.02 -10.41
CA TYR A 328 0.15 13.46 -10.62
C TYR A 328 1.13 14.01 -11.66
N ASP A 329 0.83 15.19 -12.20
CA ASP A 329 1.69 15.87 -13.16
C ASP A 329 2.68 16.79 -12.46
N TYR A 330 3.98 16.47 -12.57
CA TYR A 330 5.06 17.28 -12.01
C TYR A 330 5.17 18.70 -12.62
N GLY A 331 4.73 18.87 -13.86
CA GLY A 331 4.74 20.15 -14.57
C GLY A 331 3.67 21.12 -14.13
N ARG A 332 2.70 20.68 -13.28
CA ARG A 332 1.59 21.49 -12.83
C ARG A 332 1.86 22.18 -11.53
N THR A 333 1.35 23.40 -11.39
CA THR A 333 1.49 24.12 -10.13
C THR A 333 0.56 23.55 -9.05
N ASN A 334 0.91 23.82 -7.79
CA ASN A 334 0.07 23.48 -6.64
C ASN A 334 -1.05 24.51 -6.40
N ASN A 335 -1.11 25.57 -7.20
CA ASN A 335 -2.14 26.61 -7.08
C ASN A 335 -3.24 26.43 -8.12
N PRO A 336 -4.45 25.99 -7.74
CA PRO A 336 -5.56 25.81 -8.66
C PRO A 336 -6.02 27.10 -9.39
N SER A 337 -5.62 28.27 -8.88
CA SER A 337 -5.92 29.57 -9.50
C SER A 337 -4.88 30.01 -10.53
N ASP A 338 -3.75 29.30 -10.63
CA ASP A 338 -2.71 29.60 -11.60
C ASP A 338 -3.13 29.22 -13.02
N ALA A 339 -2.66 29.97 -14.02
CA ALA A 339 -2.96 29.69 -15.42
C ALA A 339 -2.45 28.32 -15.87
N ALA A 340 -1.29 27.86 -15.33
CA ALA A 340 -0.74 26.54 -15.62
C ALA A 340 -1.64 25.39 -15.15
N PHE A 341 -2.44 25.59 -14.10
CA PHE A 341 -3.43 24.61 -13.63
C PHE A 341 -4.56 24.38 -14.66
N SER A 342 -4.75 25.31 -15.57
CA SER A 342 -5.74 25.22 -16.65
C SER A 342 -5.19 24.52 -17.90
N SER A 343 -3.90 24.16 -17.95
CA SER A 343 -3.34 23.40 -19.07
C SER A 343 -4.09 22.08 -19.25
N THR A 344 -4.28 21.69 -20.50
CA THR A 344 -4.87 20.40 -20.88
C THR A 344 -3.83 19.30 -21.01
N ASP A 345 -2.55 19.66 -20.99
CA ASP A 345 -1.44 18.70 -21.02
C ASP A 345 -1.31 17.99 -19.69
N HIS A 346 -0.99 16.71 -19.76
CA HIS A 346 -0.75 15.90 -18.58
C HIS A 346 0.27 14.79 -18.90
N SER A 347 1.33 14.69 -18.09
CA SER A 347 2.43 13.77 -18.32
C SER A 347 2.01 12.30 -18.25
N ASN A 348 0.99 11.95 -17.47
CA ASN A 348 0.63 10.56 -17.18
C ASN A 348 -0.75 10.14 -17.70
N ALA A 349 -1.75 11.04 -17.70
CA ALA A 349 -3.13 10.72 -18.08
C ALA A 349 -3.80 11.90 -18.73
N SER A 350 -3.84 11.92 -20.07
CA SER A 350 -4.47 12.99 -20.84
C SER A 350 -5.97 13.11 -20.57
N ILE A 351 -6.55 14.27 -20.90
CA ILE A 351 -8.01 14.47 -20.80
C ILE A 351 -8.76 13.43 -21.62
N SER A 352 -8.27 13.08 -22.81
CA SER A 352 -8.92 12.05 -23.65
C SER A 352 -8.89 10.67 -23.01
N TRP A 353 -7.82 10.34 -22.28
CA TRP A 353 -7.71 9.10 -21.49
C TRP A 353 -8.76 9.07 -20.38
N TRP A 354 -8.93 10.16 -19.63
CA TRP A 354 -9.97 10.30 -18.61
C TRP A 354 -11.37 10.25 -19.21
N GLN A 355 -11.59 10.89 -20.37
CA GLN A 355 -12.87 10.85 -21.07
C GLN A 355 -13.22 9.43 -21.56
N ASP A 356 -12.23 8.63 -21.96
CA ASP A 356 -12.43 7.20 -22.24
C ASP A 356 -12.93 6.47 -20.99
N ALA A 357 -12.24 6.63 -19.88
CA ALA A 357 -12.64 6.01 -18.61
C ALA A 357 -14.08 6.40 -18.22
N TRP A 358 -14.43 7.67 -18.33
CA TRP A 358 -15.75 8.17 -17.94
C TRP A 358 -16.90 7.76 -18.86
N LYS A 359 -16.62 7.28 -20.07
CA LYS A 359 -17.64 6.70 -20.95
C LYS A 359 -18.05 5.29 -20.54
N GLN A 360 -17.28 4.66 -19.64
CA GLN A 360 -17.52 3.29 -19.24
C GLN A 360 -18.47 3.25 -18.03
N ASP A 361 -19.55 2.49 -18.12
CA ASP A 361 -20.55 2.33 -17.05
C ASP A 361 -20.02 1.57 -15.84
N TYR A 362 -18.91 0.86 -16.00
CA TYR A 362 -18.22 0.15 -14.91
C TYR A 362 -17.19 1.01 -14.18
N VAL A 363 -16.87 2.21 -14.63
CA VAL A 363 -15.95 3.13 -13.94
C VAL A 363 -16.75 4.04 -13.01
N LEU A 364 -16.42 4.00 -11.74
CA LEU A 364 -17.10 4.75 -10.69
C LEU A 364 -16.36 6.05 -10.39
N SER A 365 -17.10 7.15 -10.37
CA SER A 365 -16.72 8.46 -9.85
C SER A 365 -17.10 8.58 -8.35
N ARG A 366 -16.64 9.65 -7.69
CA ARG A 366 -16.84 9.88 -6.26
C ARG A 366 -18.31 9.87 -5.84
N ASP A 367 -19.18 10.45 -6.63
CA ASP A 367 -20.63 10.52 -6.41
C ASP A 367 -21.36 9.18 -6.58
N GLN A 368 -20.67 8.16 -7.08
CA GLN A 368 -21.19 6.80 -7.28
C GLN A 368 -20.67 5.80 -6.25
N VAL A 369 -19.80 6.25 -5.34
CA VAL A 369 -19.30 5.42 -4.21
C VAL A 369 -20.38 5.36 -3.12
N SER A 370 -20.67 4.14 -2.63
CA SER A 370 -21.65 3.91 -1.56
C SER A 370 -21.29 2.68 -0.75
N TYR A 371 -20.81 2.85 0.50
CA TYR A 371 -20.46 1.79 1.46
C TYR A 371 -20.82 2.14 2.91
#